data_fe23977f47600c769c9898b29c0e36f5
#
_entry.id   fe23977f47600c769c9898b29c0e36f5
#
_cell.length_a   1.000
_cell.length_b   1.000
_cell.length_c   1.000
_cell.angle_alpha   90.00
_cell.angle_beta   90.00
_cell.angle_gamma   90.00
#
_symmetry.space_group_name_H-M   'P 1'
#
loop_
_entity.id
_entity.type
_entity.pdbx_description
1 polymer ?
#
loop_
_entity_poly.entity_id
_entity_poly.type
_entity_poly.pdbx_seq_one_letter_code
_entity_poly.pdbx_strand_id
1 'polypeptide(L)'
;MRQLLANRMKELHVPGVNIAVIHEGKIEWARGFGVRSSDGPPVTADTMFQAASISKPLAAMAALRMVQEGKLSLDGDGNTYLSSWRFPADPGAVGKSLTLRELLTLAAGTTVRAFPGYATNDAVRAV
;
A
#
# COMPACT_ATOMS: atom_id res chain seq x y z
N MET A 1 17.14 21.97 -12.70
CA MET A 1 16.26 20.94 -12.09
C MET A 1 15.56 21.44 -10.82
N ARG A 2 16.25 21.93 -9.78
CA ARG A 2 15.61 22.41 -8.51
C ARG A 2 14.53 23.48 -8.73
N GLN A 3 14.78 24.47 -9.58
CA GLN A 3 13.81 25.54 -9.88
C GLN A 3 12.57 25.00 -10.58
N LEU A 4 12.72 24.05 -11.50
CA LEU A 4 11.59 23.42 -12.19
C LEU A 4 10.72 22.63 -11.22
N LEU A 5 11.32 21.86 -10.32
CA LEU A 5 10.61 21.12 -9.27
C LEU A 5 9.83 22.07 -8.36
N ALA A 6 10.47 23.12 -7.84
CA ALA A 6 9.83 24.09 -6.96
C ALA A 6 8.62 24.78 -7.64
N ASN A 7 8.76 25.18 -8.91
CA ASN A 7 7.67 25.78 -9.67
C ASN A 7 6.51 24.78 -9.84
N ARG A 8 6.82 23.53 -10.15
CA ARG A 8 5.80 22.49 -10.35
C ARG A 8 5.08 22.13 -9.04
N MET A 9 5.82 22.04 -7.92
CA MET A 9 5.23 21.83 -6.61
C MET A 9 4.25 22.95 -6.24
N LYS A 10 4.61 24.20 -6.52
CA LYS A 10 3.73 25.37 -6.27
C LYS A 10 2.47 25.31 -7.17
N GLU A 11 2.61 25.03 -8.45
CA GLU A 11 1.52 24.90 -9.41
C GLU A 11 0.52 23.81 -9.01
N LEU A 12 1.03 22.66 -8.53
CA LEU A 12 0.23 21.51 -8.15
C LEU A 12 -0.22 21.51 -6.68
N HIS A 13 0.08 22.58 -5.94
CA HIS A 13 -0.21 22.68 -4.50
C HIS A 13 0.39 21.52 -3.67
N VAL A 14 1.58 21.04 -4.03
CA VAL A 14 2.31 20.00 -3.31
C VAL A 14 3.25 20.65 -2.31
N PRO A 15 2.98 20.61 -1.00
CA PRO A 15 3.79 21.30 0.00
C PRO A 15 5.17 20.67 0.18
N GLY A 16 5.28 19.36 0.05
CA GLY A 16 6.53 18.65 0.25
C GLY A 16 6.63 17.35 -0.52
N VAL A 17 7.84 16.98 -0.88
CA VAL A 17 8.14 15.74 -1.61
C VAL A 17 9.50 15.18 -1.17
N ASN A 18 9.61 13.86 -1.10
CA ASN A 18 10.87 13.16 -0.93
C ASN A 18 11.18 12.37 -2.20
N ILE A 19 12.40 12.48 -2.70
CA ILE A 19 12.84 11.82 -3.93
C ILE A 19 14.10 11.03 -3.63
N ALA A 20 14.09 9.75 -4.00
CA ALA A 20 15.28 8.91 -4.04
C ALA A 20 15.54 8.45 -5.48
N VAL A 21 16.79 8.50 -5.90
CA VAL A 21 17.21 7.97 -7.19
C VAL A 21 18.06 6.74 -6.95
N ILE A 22 17.68 5.66 -7.63
CA ILE A 22 18.37 4.36 -7.57
C ILE A 22 19.01 4.12 -8.93
N HIS A 23 20.30 3.84 -8.93
CA HIS A 23 21.05 3.46 -10.10
C HIS A 23 21.89 2.21 -9.78
N GLU A 24 21.87 1.21 -10.67
CA GLU A 24 22.55 -0.08 -10.48
C GLU A 24 22.31 -0.73 -9.10
N GLY A 25 21.06 -0.67 -8.60
CA GLY A 25 20.66 -1.26 -7.32
C GLY A 25 21.16 -0.50 -6.08
N LYS A 26 21.72 0.70 -6.24
CA LYS A 26 22.20 1.55 -5.12
C LYS A 26 21.48 2.89 -5.11
N ILE A 27 21.24 3.42 -3.92
CA ILE A 27 20.73 4.78 -3.79
C ILE A 27 21.84 5.75 -4.19
N GLU A 28 21.68 6.42 -5.31
CA GLU A 28 22.59 7.45 -5.78
C GLU A 28 22.45 8.72 -4.95
N TRP A 29 21.21 9.13 -4.69
CA TRP A 29 20.87 10.19 -3.75
C TRP A 29 19.43 10.08 -3.27
N ALA A 30 19.16 10.65 -2.08
CA ALA A 30 17.82 10.85 -1.54
C ALA A 30 17.73 12.26 -0.94
N ARG A 31 16.66 13.00 -1.24
CA ARG A 31 16.47 14.40 -0.79
C ARG A 31 15.00 14.72 -0.58
N GLY A 32 14.73 15.49 0.48
CA GLY A 32 13.47 16.15 0.70
C GLY A 32 13.44 17.56 0.09
N PHE A 33 12.24 18.00 -0.30
CA PHE A 33 11.98 19.35 -0.83
C PHE A 33 10.66 19.85 -0.25
N GLY A 34 10.60 21.17 0.03
CA GLY A 34 9.41 21.78 0.61
C GLY A 34 9.25 21.50 2.11
N VAL A 35 8.01 21.53 2.59
CA VAL A 35 7.66 21.44 4.02
C VAL A 35 6.61 20.33 4.24
N ARG A 36 6.51 19.82 5.48
CA ARG A 36 5.57 18.75 5.85
C ARG A 36 4.11 19.22 5.86
N SER A 37 3.90 20.47 6.20
CA SER A 37 2.61 21.18 6.22
C SER A 37 2.87 22.66 6.00
N SER A 38 1.81 23.49 5.85
CA SER A 38 1.93 24.94 5.61
C SER A 38 2.91 25.65 6.55
N ASP A 39 2.92 25.26 7.83
CA ASP A 39 3.78 25.85 8.89
C ASP A 39 4.74 24.81 9.50
N GLY A 40 4.92 23.70 8.82
CA GLY A 40 5.69 22.56 9.31
C GLY A 40 7.18 22.64 8.99
N PRO A 41 7.97 21.77 9.63
CA PRO A 41 9.40 21.68 9.36
C PRO A 41 9.66 21.22 7.92
N PRO A 42 10.89 21.45 7.40
CA PRO A 42 11.25 21.01 6.05
C PRO A 42 11.18 19.50 5.92
N VAL A 43 10.85 19.04 4.70
CA VAL A 43 10.96 17.64 4.32
C VAL A 43 12.44 17.29 4.15
N THR A 44 12.85 16.19 4.78
CA THR A 44 14.22 15.63 4.69
C THR A 44 14.19 14.26 4.03
N ALA A 45 15.35 13.66 3.76
CA ALA A 45 15.43 12.28 3.26
C ALA A 45 14.74 11.25 4.20
N ASP A 46 14.74 11.55 5.51
CA ASP A 46 14.18 10.67 6.54
C ASP A 46 12.71 10.97 6.88
N THR A 47 12.08 11.91 6.17
CA THR A 47 10.66 12.19 6.39
C THR A 47 9.81 11.03 5.92
N MET A 48 8.98 10.50 6.84
CA MET A 48 8.05 9.42 6.52
C MET A 48 6.81 9.95 5.81
N PHE A 49 6.40 9.23 4.78
CA PHE A 49 5.17 9.43 4.02
C PHE A 49 4.32 8.17 4.05
N GLN A 50 3.02 8.33 3.90
CA GLN A 50 2.13 7.18 3.73
C GLN A 50 2.47 6.46 2.42
N ALA A 51 2.78 5.17 2.52
CA ALA A 51 3.12 4.36 1.35
C ALA A 51 1.91 3.97 0.50
N ALA A 52 0.69 4.04 1.08
CA ALA A 52 -0.56 3.68 0.42
C ALA A 52 -0.43 2.34 -0.36
N SER A 53 -0.77 2.31 -1.64
CA SER A 53 -0.72 1.08 -2.46
C SER A 53 0.70 0.55 -2.74
N ILE A 54 1.75 1.29 -2.44
CA ILE A 54 3.14 0.76 -2.47
C ILE A 54 3.31 -0.36 -1.44
N SER A 55 2.46 -0.42 -0.42
CA SER A 55 2.43 -1.53 0.55
C SER A 55 2.00 -2.87 -0.07
N LYS A 56 1.25 -2.88 -1.17
CA LYS A 56 0.74 -4.12 -1.80
C LYS A 56 1.85 -5.06 -2.29
N PRO A 57 2.86 -4.61 -3.02
CA PRO A 57 3.99 -5.46 -3.40
C PRO A 57 4.70 -6.07 -2.20
N LEU A 58 4.89 -5.30 -1.12
CA LEU A 58 5.53 -5.80 0.11
C LEU A 58 4.67 -6.87 0.79
N ALA A 59 3.36 -6.66 0.88
CA ALA A 59 2.42 -7.66 1.40
C ALA A 59 2.42 -8.92 0.53
N ALA A 60 2.45 -8.77 -0.80
CA ALA A 60 2.54 -9.90 -1.73
C ALA A 60 3.85 -10.69 -1.56
N MET A 61 4.98 -10.01 -1.40
CA MET A 61 6.27 -10.67 -1.11
C MET A 61 6.23 -11.46 0.20
N ALA A 62 5.65 -10.88 1.27
CA ALA A 62 5.49 -11.57 2.55
C ALA A 62 4.60 -12.81 2.42
N ALA A 63 3.45 -12.69 1.73
CA ALA A 63 2.55 -13.81 1.47
C ALA A 63 3.23 -14.92 0.65
N LEU A 64 3.96 -14.58 -0.41
CA LEU A 64 4.71 -15.53 -1.23
C LEU A 64 5.83 -16.21 -0.44
N ARG A 65 6.47 -15.50 0.49
CA ARG A 65 7.44 -16.11 1.40
C ARG A 65 6.78 -17.15 2.29
N MET A 66 5.59 -16.88 2.83
CA MET A 66 4.83 -17.87 3.62
C MET A 66 4.40 -19.07 2.77
N VAL A 67 4.06 -18.86 1.48
CA VAL A 67 3.78 -19.96 0.54
C VAL A 67 5.04 -20.81 0.33
N GLN A 68 6.19 -20.19 0.13
CA GLN A 68 7.48 -20.90 -0.02
C GLN A 68 7.82 -21.73 1.23
N GLU A 69 7.45 -21.26 2.41
CA GLU A 69 7.63 -21.96 3.68
C GLU A 69 6.54 -23.02 3.97
N GLY A 70 5.61 -23.24 3.05
CA GLY A 70 4.50 -24.20 3.21
C GLY A 70 3.43 -23.78 4.22
N LYS A 71 3.45 -22.53 4.70
CA LYS A 71 2.49 -22.00 5.67
C LYS A 71 1.18 -21.53 5.04
N LEU A 72 1.21 -21.15 3.78
CA LEU A 72 0.05 -20.76 2.97
C LEU A 72 0.04 -21.53 1.66
N SER A 73 -1.15 -21.68 1.07
CA SER A 73 -1.34 -22.15 -0.29
C SER A 73 -1.84 -21.03 -1.18
N LEU A 74 -1.31 -20.91 -2.39
CA LEU A 74 -1.82 -19.93 -3.38
C LEU A 74 -3.24 -20.28 -3.84
N ASP A 75 -3.55 -21.55 -3.97
CA ASP A 75 -4.77 -22.06 -4.60
C ASP A 75 -5.71 -22.78 -3.63
N GLY A 76 -5.36 -22.80 -2.34
CA GLY A 76 -6.23 -23.31 -1.28
C GLY A 76 -7.31 -22.30 -0.87
N ASP A 77 -8.33 -22.78 -0.16
CA ASP A 77 -9.37 -21.92 0.41
C ASP A 77 -8.77 -20.95 1.42
N GLY A 78 -8.86 -19.64 1.12
CA GLY A 78 -8.37 -18.57 1.98
C GLY A 78 -9.02 -18.56 3.37
N ASN A 79 -10.25 -19.01 3.49
CA ASN A 79 -10.97 -19.08 4.75
C ASN A 79 -10.35 -20.08 5.74
N THR A 80 -9.53 -21.02 5.30
CA THR A 80 -8.83 -21.97 6.19
C THR A 80 -7.78 -21.29 7.07
N TYR A 81 -7.29 -20.12 6.64
CA TYR A 81 -6.26 -19.34 7.35
C TYR A 81 -6.84 -18.22 8.22
N LEU A 82 -8.16 -17.99 8.17
CA LEU A 82 -8.83 -16.92 8.89
C LEU A 82 -9.57 -17.47 10.11
N SER A 83 -9.32 -16.89 11.29
CA SER A 83 -9.94 -17.30 12.56
C SER A 83 -11.03 -16.35 13.05
N SER A 84 -10.79 -15.04 12.97
CA SER A 84 -11.69 -14.01 13.52
C SER A 84 -12.73 -13.50 12.54
N TRP A 85 -12.48 -13.68 11.25
CA TRP A 85 -13.37 -13.25 10.17
C TRP A 85 -13.26 -14.23 9.00
N ARG A 86 -14.29 -14.30 8.16
CA ARG A 86 -14.31 -15.14 6.96
C ARG A 86 -14.85 -14.37 5.78
N PHE A 87 -14.33 -14.66 4.60
CA PHE A 87 -14.95 -14.19 3.37
C PHE A 87 -16.35 -14.79 3.26
N PRO A 88 -17.38 -13.94 3.02
CA PRO A 88 -18.74 -14.44 2.81
C PRO A 88 -18.79 -15.33 1.57
N ALA A 89 -19.67 -16.34 1.61
CA ALA A 89 -19.95 -17.14 0.43
C ALA A 89 -20.60 -16.26 -0.64
N ASP A 90 -20.07 -16.33 -1.87
CA ASP A 90 -20.72 -15.72 -3.03
C ASP A 90 -21.88 -16.63 -3.50
N PRO A 91 -23.12 -16.16 -3.48
CA PRO A 91 -24.26 -16.94 -3.97
C PRO A 91 -24.14 -17.35 -5.46
N GLY A 92 -23.39 -16.58 -6.25
CA GLY A 92 -23.13 -16.86 -7.66
C GLY A 92 -21.96 -17.81 -7.92
N ALA A 93 -21.14 -18.09 -6.91
CA ALA A 93 -19.94 -18.92 -7.00
C ALA A 93 -20.04 -20.18 -6.13
N VAL A 94 -21.16 -20.88 -6.23
CA VAL A 94 -21.41 -22.11 -5.44
C VAL A 94 -20.24 -23.09 -5.60
N GLY A 95 -19.63 -23.47 -4.48
CA GLY A 95 -18.50 -24.41 -4.44
C GLY A 95 -17.13 -23.82 -4.79
N LYS A 96 -17.02 -22.50 -5.04
CA LYS A 96 -15.74 -21.81 -5.21
C LYS A 96 -15.32 -21.13 -3.89
N SER A 97 -14.11 -21.41 -3.48
CA SER A 97 -13.46 -20.70 -2.38
C SER A 97 -12.58 -19.58 -2.92
N LEU A 98 -12.47 -18.49 -2.18
CA LEU A 98 -11.56 -17.39 -2.50
C LEU A 98 -10.12 -17.82 -2.19
N THR A 99 -9.25 -17.68 -3.17
CA THR A 99 -7.85 -18.09 -3.07
C THR A 99 -6.91 -16.89 -2.83
N LEU A 100 -5.74 -17.15 -2.24
CA LEU A 100 -4.69 -16.15 -2.10
C LEU A 100 -4.23 -15.62 -3.47
N ARG A 101 -4.19 -16.47 -4.49
CA ARG A 101 -3.84 -16.08 -5.86
C ARG A 101 -4.81 -15.03 -6.39
N GLU A 102 -6.11 -15.23 -6.24
CA GLU A 102 -7.12 -14.27 -6.69
C GLU A 102 -7.04 -12.93 -5.97
N LEU A 103 -6.73 -12.95 -4.66
CA LEU A 103 -6.49 -11.72 -3.89
C LEU A 103 -5.25 -10.97 -4.40
N LEU A 104 -4.12 -11.65 -4.58
CA LEU A 104 -2.88 -11.05 -5.02
C LEU A 104 -2.94 -10.51 -6.46
N THR A 105 -3.74 -11.14 -7.32
CA THR A 105 -3.92 -10.72 -8.72
C THR A 105 -5.08 -9.75 -8.90
N LEU A 106 -5.77 -9.37 -7.83
CA LEU A 106 -6.98 -8.54 -7.86
C LEU A 106 -8.14 -9.15 -8.70
N ALA A 107 -8.16 -10.47 -8.84
CA ALA A 107 -9.17 -11.23 -9.58
C ALA A 107 -10.26 -11.82 -8.68
N ALA A 108 -10.27 -11.47 -7.40
CA ALA A 108 -11.17 -12.02 -6.38
C ALA A 108 -12.65 -11.66 -6.55
N GLY A 109 -13.00 -10.71 -7.43
CA GLY A 109 -14.38 -10.29 -7.66
C GLY A 109 -15.05 -9.57 -6.48
N THR A 110 -14.28 -9.10 -5.49
CA THR A 110 -14.82 -8.40 -4.34
C THR A 110 -15.48 -7.08 -4.73
N THR A 111 -16.65 -6.78 -4.14
CA THR A 111 -17.44 -5.58 -4.47
C THR A 111 -16.86 -4.30 -3.87
N VAL A 112 -16.14 -4.38 -2.75
CA VAL A 112 -15.49 -3.25 -2.10
C VAL A 112 -14.07 -3.10 -2.62
N ARG A 113 -13.83 -2.07 -3.44
CA ARG A 113 -12.54 -1.86 -4.12
C ARG A 113 -11.51 -1.13 -3.27
N ALA A 114 -11.96 -0.30 -2.34
CA ALA A 114 -11.08 0.52 -1.53
C ALA A 114 -11.74 0.88 -0.21
N PHE A 115 -10.91 1.12 0.79
CA PHE A 115 -11.32 1.72 2.04
C PHE A 115 -11.43 3.24 1.86
N PRO A 116 -12.54 3.89 2.29
CA PRO A 116 -12.74 5.33 2.08
C PRO A 116 -11.77 6.22 2.88
N GLY A 117 -11.03 5.63 3.82
CA GLY A 117 -10.14 6.37 4.73
C GLY A 117 -10.87 6.87 5.98
N TYR A 118 -10.13 7.54 6.83
CA TYR A 118 -10.64 8.28 7.98
C TYR A 118 -10.35 9.77 7.79
N ALA A 119 -11.27 10.62 8.21
CA ALA A 119 -10.96 12.04 8.37
C ALA A 119 -9.94 12.24 9.49
N THR A 120 -9.23 13.37 9.48
CA THR A 120 -8.15 13.65 10.45
C THR A 120 -8.61 13.52 11.91
N ASN A 121 -9.89 13.77 12.18
CA ASN A 121 -10.49 13.75 13.53
C ASN A 121 -11.26 12.46 13.82
N ASP A 122 -11.31 11.51 12.91
CA ASP A 122 -11.99 10.24 13.14
C ASP A 122 -11.17 9.34 14.06
N ALA A 123 -11.86 8.66 14.97
CA ALA A 123 -11.23 7.59 15.75
C ALA A 123 -10.95 6.40 14.82
N VAL A 124 -9.68 6.03 14.70
CA VAL A 124 -9.28 4.82 13.98
C VAL A 124 -9.79 3.61 14.76
N ARG A 125 -10.73 2.86 14.19
CA ARG A 125 -11.22 1.62 14.80
C ARG A 125 -10.15 0.54 14.66
N ALA A 126 -9.81 -0.10 15.78
CA ALA A 126 -9.04 -1.34 15.73
C ALA A 126 -9.87 -2.42 15.03
N VAL A 127 -9.26 -3.16 14.13
CA VAL A 127 -9.85 -4.31 13.43
C VAL A 127 -9.70 -5.55 14.28
#